data_84beb17a391d471f0665c2cec98b1bc5
#
_entry.id   84beb17a391d471f0665c2cec98b1bc5
#
_cell.length_a   1.000
_cell.length_b   1.000
_cell.length_c   1.000
_cell.angle_alpha   90.00
_cell.angle_beta   90.00
_cell.angle_gamma   90.00
#
_symmetry.space_group_name_H-M   'P 1'
#
loop_
_entity.id
_entity.type
_entity.pdbx_description
1 polymer ?
#
loop_
_entity_poly.entity_id
_entity_poly.type
_entity_poly.pdbx_seq_one_letter_code
_entity_poly.pdbx_strand_id
1 'polypeptide(L)'
;MGYFEDLTKAFDVALIAFGSTNNLPVALENINAPTSTATPYLASFMLLADTDQADLGFTEQRAGVYQVDINCASVKGSAPINKTADLLNATFKVGATFRRNGICAEVQSVSLGPLIVQNGWAKRPLSINFIAFTERL
;
A
#
# COMPACT_ATOMS: atom_id res chain seq x y z
N MET A 1 -4.08 4.28 21.42
CA MET A 1 -3.82 3.91 20.03
C MET A 1 -4.99 4.29 19.16
N GLY A 2 -4.72 5.00 18.10
CA GLY A 2 -5.77 5.47 17.22
C GLY A 2 -6.09 4.48 16.12
N TYR A 3 -7.33 4.48 15.68
CA TYR A 3 -7.79 3.64 14.58
C TYR A 3 -6.97 3.84 13.30
N PHE A 4 -6.76 5.10 12.93
CA PHE A 4 -6.02 5.41 11.71
C PHE A 4 -4.56 4.98 11.79
N GLU A 5 -3.94 5.15 12.95
CA GLU A 5 -2.57 4.74 13.16
C GLU A 5 -2.42 3.23 13.04
N ASP A 6 -3.30 2.47 13.69
CA ASP A 6 -3.24 1.02 13.67
C ASP A 6 -3.54 0.46 12.28
N LEU A 7 -4.51 1.03 11.57
CA LEU A 7 -4.84 0.63 10.21
C LEU A 7 -3.66 0.85 9.27
N THR A 8 -3.06 2.05 9.32
CA THR A 8 -1.91 2.37 8.48
C THR A 8 -0.73 1.46 8.80
N LYS A 9 -0.47 1.23 10.08
CA LYS A 9 0.65 0.37 10.49
C LYS A 9 0.45 -1.08 10.08
N ALA A 10 -0.79 -1.57 10.05
CA ALA A 10 -1.05 -2.94 9.60
C ALA A 10 -0.53 -3.15 8.18
N PHE A 11 -0.77 -2.18 7.29
CA PHE A 11 -0.25 -2.24 5.93
C PHE A 11 1.25 -1.92 5.85
N ASP A 12 1.70 -0.91 6.58
CA ASP A 12 3.10 -0.48 6.54
C ASP A 12 4.05 -1.58 6.99
N VAL A 13 3.69 -2.31 8.03
CA VAL A 13 4.52 -3.43 8.51
C VAL A 13 4.67 -4.49 7.42
N ALA A 14 3.58 -4.81 6.72
CA ALA A 14 3.63 -5.77 5.62
C ALA A 14 4.48 -5.26 4.45
N LEU A 15 4.37 -3.97 4.14
CA LEU A 15 5.16 -3.38 3.06
C LEU A 15 6.64 -3.32 3.39
N ILE A 16 6.99 -2.97 4.63
CA ILE A 16 8.38 -2.95 5.08
C ILE A 16 8.99 -4.35 4.99
N ALA A 17 8.24 -5.37 5.41
CA ALA A 17 8.70 -6.75 5.31
C ALA A 17 8.92 -7.16 3.85
N PHE A 18 8.00 -6.76 2.97
CA PHE A 18 8.14 -6.99 1.53
C PHE A 18 9.41 -6.34 0.98
N GLY A 19 9.65 -5.08 1.36
CA GLY A 19 10.83 -4.33 0.91
C GLY A 19 12.13 -4.98 1.39
N SER A 20 12.15 -5.45 2.61
CA SER A 20 13.30 -6.14 3.17
C SER A 20 13.60 -7.44 2.41
N THR A 21 12.56 -8.21 2.09
CA THR A 21 12.71 -9.48 1.36
C THR A 21 13.21 -9.25 -0.06
N ASN A 22 12.80 -8.16 -0.69
CA ASN A 22 13.10 -7.88 -2.10
C ASN A 22 14.16 -6.81 -2.30
N ASN A 23 14.83 -6.38 -1.23
CA ASN A 23 15.88 -5.35 -1.27
C ASN A 23 15.40 -4.04 -1.87
N LEU A 24 14.21 -3.61 -1.49
CA LEU A 24 13.61 -2.35 -1.95
C LEU A 24 13.40 -1.43 -0.76
N PRO A 25 14.04 -0.25 -0.76
CA PRO A 25 13.74 0.75 0.26
C PRO A 25 12.28 1.17 0.21
N VAL A 26 11.69 1.44 1.37
CA VAL A 26 10.30 1.86 1.47
C VAL A 26 10.27 3.27 2.08
N ALA A 27 9.71 4.22 1.34
CA ALA A 27 9.45 5.56 1.83
C ALA A 27 8.00 5.62 2.28
N LEU A 28 7.78 5.58 3.58
CA LEU A 28 6.44 5.71 4.12
C LEU A 28 5.97 7.15 4.01
N GLU A 29 4.68 7.36 4.12
CA GLU A 29 4.07 8.69 4.05
C GLU A 29 4.79 9.64 5.00
N ASN A 30 5.17 10.81 4.50
CA ASN A 30 5.94 11.84 5.23
C ASN A 30 7.39 11.49 5.56
N ILE A 31 7.94 10.45 4.95
CA ILE A 31 9.35 10.09 5.09
C ILE A 31 10.04 10.35 3.75
N ASN A 32 11.24 10.92 3.81
CA ASN A 32 11.98 11.30 2.61
C ASN A 32 12.31 10.11 1.73
N ALA A 33 12.04 10.26 0.43
CA ALA A 33 12.40 9.27 -0.57
C ALA A 33 13.89 9.36 -0.91
N PRO A 34 14.49 8.27 -1.46
CA PRO A 34 15.87 8.34 -1.98
C PRO A 34 16.01 9.39 -3.07
N THR A 35 17.14 10.05 -3.12
CA THR A 35 17.42 11.08 -4.12
C THR A 35 18.12 10.52 -5.36
N SER A 36 18.76 9.35 -5.24
CA SER A 36 19.49 8.74 -6.36
C SER A 36 18.57 7.83 -7.17
N THR A 37 18.54 8.03 -8.49
CA THR A 37 17.76 7.16 -9.38
C THR A 37 18.39 5.78 -9.55
N ALA A 38 19.57 5.54 -9.01
CA ALA A 38 20.22 4.22 -9.08
C ALA A 38 19.47 3.17 -8.25
N THR A 39 18.72 3.60 -7.24
CA THR A 39 18.03 2.68 -6.32
C THR A 39 16.51 2.77 -6.53
N PRO A 40 15.85 1.69 -7.00
CA PRO A 40 14.41 1.67 -7.02
C PRO A 40 13.85 1.68 -5.60
N TYR A 41 12.67 2.24 -5.42
CA TYR A 41 12.05 2.29 -4.11
C TYR A 41 10.53 2.28 -4.19
N LEU A 42 9.90 1.99 -3.06
CA LEU A 42 8.45 2.01 -2.91
C LEU A 42 8.07 3.18 -2.03
N ALA A 43 6.98 3.86 -2.38
CA ALA A 43 6.42 4.92 -1.56
C ALA A 43 4.96 4.59 -1.26
N SER A 44 4.55 4.73 -0.01
CA SER A 44 3.21 4.36 0.42
C SER A 44 2.38 5.56 0.82
N PHE A 45 1.09 5.48 0.53
CA PHE A 45 0.10 6.50 0.90
C PHE A 45 -1.19 5.82 1.32
N MET A 46 -1.79 6.29 2.41
CA MET A 46 -3.08 5.79 2.87
C MET A 46 -4.17 6.81 2.55
N LEU A 47 -5.15 6.38 1.77
CA LEU A 47 -6.28 7.21 1.38
C LEU A 47 -7.54 6.59 1.97
N LEU A 48 -8.20 7.30 2.85
CA LEU A 48 -9.39 6.79 3.53
C LEU A 48 -10.64 7.46 3.00
N ALA A 49 -11.67 6.65 2.75
CA ALA A 49 -12.98 7.15 2.42
C ALA A 49 -13.72 7.53 3.70
N ASP A 50 -14.88 8.18 3.54
CA ASP A 50 -15.73 8.50 4.67
C ASP A 50 -16.18 7.23 5.38
N THR A 51 -16.39 7.36 6.69
CA THR A 51 -16.86 6.24 7.49
C THR A 51 -18.29 5.89 7.12
N ASP A 52 -18.50 4.61 6.83
CA ASP A 52 -19.84 4.06 6.62
C ASP A 52 -20.18 3.14 7.78
N GLN A 53 -21.40 3.25 8.24
CA GLN A 53 -21.93 2.35 9.24
C GLN A 53 -22.59 1.18 8.51
N ALA A 54 -21.90 0.05 8.51
CA ALA A 54 -22.36 -1.11 7.73
C ALA A 54 -23.54 -1.82 8.36
N ASP A 55 -23.83 -1.56 9.62
CA ASP A 55 -24.79 -2.30 10.38
C ASP A 55 -25.39 -1.40 11.47
N LEU A 56 -26.42 -1.88 12.15
CA LEU A 56 -27.17 -1.13 13.17
C LEU A 56 -26.33 -0.80 14.41
N GLY A 57 -25.17 -0.23 14.21
CA GLY A 57 -24.35 0.31 15.27
C GLY A 57 -23.37 -0.63 15.93
N PHE A 58 -23.22 -1.84 15.43
CA PHE A 58 -22.36 -2.83 16.09
C PHE A 58 -20.96 -2.93 15.50
N THR A 59 -20.79 -2.59 14.23
CA THR A 59 -19.51 -2.72 13.54
C THR A 59 -19.29 -1.49 12.68
N GLU A 60 -18.12 -0.88 12.81
CA GLU A 60 -17.70 0.16 11.88
C GLU A 60 -16.97 -0.48 10.72
N GLN A 61 -17.39 -0.11 9.52
CA GLN A 61 -16.74 -0.53 8.29
C GLN A 61 -16.18 0.70 7.60
N ARG A 62 -14.91 0.65 7.23
CA ARG A 62 -14.26 1.75 6.52
C ARG A 62 -13.61 1.22 5.27
N ALA A 63 -13.88 1.91 4.16
CA ALA A 63 -13.22 1.60 2.90
C ALA A 63 -12.03 2.53 2.73
N GLY A 64 -11.02 2.08 2.00
CA GLY A 64 -9.87 2.90 1.71
C GLY A 64 -9.01 2.30 0.63
N VAL A 65 -7.96 3.03 0.30
CA VAL A 65 -6.97 2.60 -0.67
C VAL A 65 -5.60 2.76 -0.05
N TYR A 66 -4.83 1.69 -0.02
CA TYR A 66 -3.43 1.75 0.31
C TYR A 66 -2.68 1.79 -1.01
N GLN A 67 -2.11 2.95 -1.33
CA GLN A 67 -1.43 3.14 -2.60
C GLN A 67 0.07 2.95 -2.41
N VAL A 68 0.65 2.11 -3.26
CA VAL A 68 2.10 1.90 -3.28
C VAL A 68 2.62 2.35 -4.63
N ASP A 69 3.41 3.40 -4.63
CA ASP A 69 4.06 3.88 -5.85
C ASP A 69 5.37 3.11 -6.05
N ILE A 70 5.49 2.46 -7.18
CA ILE A 70 6.69 1.71 -7.54
C ILE A 70 7.56 2.63 -8.40
N ASN A 71 8.74 2.98 -7.89
CA ASN A 71 9.63 3.94 -8.54
C ASN A 71 10.93 3.27 -8.97
N CYS A 72 11.36 3.53 -10.21
CA CYS A 72 12.68 3.12 -10.66
C CYS A 72 13.21 4.14 -11.67
N ALA A 73 14.50 3.99 -12.07
CA ALA A 73 15.08 4.88 -13.05
C ALA A 73 14.34 4.75 -14.39
N SER A 74 14.01 5.87 -15.03
CA SER A 74 13.23 5.88 -16.28
C SER A 74 13.93 5.15 -17.41
N VAL A 75 15.26 5.11 -17.40
CA VAL A 75 16.05 4.45 -18.47
C VAL A 75 15.88 2.94 -18.47
N LYS A 76 15.34 2.35 -17.41
CA LYS A 76 15.17 0.90 -17.30
C LYS A 76 13.83 0.42 -17.87
N GLY A 77 12.95 1.34 -18.26
CA GLY A 77 11.65 1.00 -18.81
C GLY A 77 10.68 0.48 -17.76
N SER A 78 9.59 -0.15 -18.23
CA SER A 78 8.52 -0.59 -17.35
C SER A 78 8.67 -2.02 -16.81
N ALA A 79 9.56 -2.83 -17.37
CA ALA A 79 9.68 -4.24 -16.98
C ALA A 79 10.03 -4.44 -15.49
N PRO A 80 11.00 -3.72 -14.89
CA PRO A 80 11.26 -3.88 -13.47
C PRO A 80 10.07 -3.48 -12.59
N ILE A 81 9.34 -2.45 -13.00
CA ILE A 81 8.15 -2.00 -12.27
C ILE A 81 7.08 -3.07 -12.30
N ASN A 82 6.82 -3.63 -13.48
CA ASN A 82 5.78 -4.66 -13.63
C ASN A 82 6.12 -5.92 -12.83
N LYS A 83 7.40 -6.30 -12.80
CA LYS A 83 7.84 -7.43 -11.99
C LYS A 83 7.59 -7.18 -10.50
N THR A 84 7.92 -5.99 -10.03
CA THR A 84 7.68 -5.60 -8.63
C THR A 84 6.19 -5.58 -8.34
N ALA A 85 5.38 -5.08 -9.28
CA ALA A 85 3.93 -5.06 -9.13
C ALA A 85 3.35 -6.47 -8.96
N ASP A 86 3.85 -7.44 -9.74
CA ASP A 86 3.42 -8.82 -9.61
C ASP A 86 3.76 -9.39 -8.24
N LEU A 87 4.95 -9.09 -7.73
CA LEU A 87 5.36 -9.53 -6.40
C LEU A 87 4.52 -8.88 -5.31
N LEU A 88 4.22 -7.59 -5.44
CA LEU A 88 3.34 -6.89 -4.51
C LEU A 88 1.93 -7.46 -4.53
N ASN A 89 1.43 -7.78 -5.72
CA ASN A 89 0.11 -8.38 -5.85
C ASN A 89 0.02 -9.73 -5.17
N ALA A 90 1.10 -10.50 -5.14
CA ALA A 90 1.13 -11.76 -4.41
C ALA A 90 1.07 -11.55 -2.89
N THR A 91 1.67 -10.47 -2.38
CA THR A 91 1.65 -10.13 -0.96
C THR A 91 0.32 -9.52 -0.53
N PHE A 92 -0.21 -8.59 -1.34
CA PHE A 92 -1.45 -7.86 -1.05
C PHE A 92 -2.60 -8.36 -1.94
N LYS A 93 -2.68 -9.66 -2.13
CA LYS A 93 -3.68 -10.25 -3.02
C LYS A 93 -5.10 -10.08 -2.48
N VAL A 94 -6.07 -10.17 -3.38
CA VAL A 94 -7.49 -10.12 -3.01
C VAL A 94 -7.79 -11.20 -1.96
N GLY A 95 -8.46 -10.82 -0.89
CA GLY A 95 -8.77 -11.69 0.22
C GLY A 95 -7.73 -11.72 1.33
N ALA A 96 -6.54 -11.14 1.10
CA ALA A 96 -5.54 -11.04 2.14
C ALA A 96 -6.03 -10.14 3.27
N THR A 97 -5.70 -10.49 4.51
CA THR A 97 -6.10 -9.72 5.68
C THR A 97 -4.89 -9.23 6.44
N PHE A 98 -5.01 -8.03 6.99
CA PHE A 98 -3.96 -7.40 7.79
C PHE A 98 -4.60 -6.92 9.08
N ARG A 99 -4.03 -7.31 10.21
CA ARG A 99 -4.62 -7.04 11.52
C ARG A 99 -3.65 -6.33 12.43
N ARG A 100 -4.19 -5.43 13.24
CA ARG A 100 -3.43 -4.79 14.31
C ARG A 100 -4.39 -4.23 15.35
N ASN A 101 -4.19 -4.59 16.59
CA ASN A 101 -4.92 -4.02 17.74
C ASN A 101 -6.45 -3.98 17.56
N GLY A 102 -7.03 -5.10 17.09
CA GLY A 102 -8.48 -5.21 16.93
C GLY A 102 -9.02 -4.66 15.62
N ILE A 103 -8.15 -4.19 14.74
CA ILE A 103 -8.55 -3.73 13.41
C ILE A 103 -8.14 -4.78 12.40
N CYS A 104 -9.08 -5.16 11.52
CA CYS A 104 -8.85 -6.12 10.45
C CYS A 104 -9.18 -5.46 9.12
N ALA A 105 -8.22 -5.43 8.21
CA ALA A 105 -8.42 -4.94 6.86
C ALA A 105 -8.35 -6.10 5.88
N GLU A 106 -9.29 -6.15 4.94
CA GLU A 106 -9.33 -7.18 3.91
C GLU A 106 -9.21 -6.54 2.53
N VAL A 107 -8.30 -7.04 1.72
CA VAL A 107 -8.10 -6.53 0.36
C VAL A 107 -9.25 -6.97 -0.54
N GLN A 108 -9.90 -6.01 -1.18
CA GLN A 108 -11.03 -6.23 -2.07
C GLN A 108 -10.63 -6.27 -3.53
N SER A 109 -9.69 -5.43 -3.93
CA SER A 109 -9.20 -5.38 -5.31
C SER A 109 -7.82 -4.74 -5.36
N VAL A 110 -7.07 -5.06 -6.39
CA VAL A 110 -5.74 -4.49 -6.64
C VAL A 110 -5.70 -4.03 -8.08
N SER A 111 -5.26 -2.80 -8.32
CA SER A 111 -5.12 -2.29 -9.69
C SER A 111 -3.82 -1.53 -9.85
N LEU A 112 -3.23 -1.66 -11.04
CA LEU A 112 -1.99 -0.99 -11.39
C LEU A 112 -2.32 0.20 -12.27
N GLY A 113 -1.88 1.40 -11.86
CA GLY A 113 -2.13 2.63 -12.59
C GLY A 113 -1.17 2.86 -13.74
N PRO A 114 -1.30 4.00 -14.42
CA PRO A 114 -0.50 4.31 -15.59
C PRO A 114 0.95 4.59 -15.24
N LEU A 115 1.84 4.38 -16.23
CA LEU A 115 3.24 4.72 -16.10
C LEU A 115 3.40 6.23 -16.18
N ILE A 116 4.05 6.81 -15.19
CA ILE A 116 4.34 8.25 -15.12
C ILE A 116 5.85 8.41 -15.11
N VAL A 117 6.37 9.21 -16.06
CA VAL A 117 7.80 9.50 -16.14
C VAL A 117 8.04 10.95 -15.78
N GLN A 118 8.85 11.20 -14.77
CA GLN A 118 9.11 12.55 -14.29
C GLN A 118 10.45 12.62 -13.59
N ASN A 119 11.25 13.63 -13.93
CA ASN A 119 12.53 13.91 -13.26
C ASN A 119 13.48 12.70 -13.18
N GLY A 120 13.53 11.92 -14.25
CA GLY A 120 14.40 10.74 -14.32
C GLY A 120 13.83 9.50 -13.66
N TRP A 121 12.63 9.60 -13.06
CA TRP A 121 11.93 8.48 -12.44
C TRP A 121 10.81 7.98 -13.33
N ALA A 122 10.64 6.67 -13.35
CA ALA A 122 9.44 6.04 -13.88
C ALA A 122 8.66 5.50 -12.69
N LYS A 123 7.37 5.77 -12.64
CA LYS A 123 6.53 5.43 -11.51
C LYS A 123 5.20 4.84 -11.97
N ARG A 124 4.73 3.80 -11.29
CA ARG A 124 3.37 3.29 -11.45
C ARG A 124 2.75 3.12 -10.07
N PRO A 125 1.59 3.70 -9.83
CA PRO A 125 0.88 3.48 -8.56
C PRO A 125 0.15 2.14 -8.60
N LEU A 126 0.31 1.36 -7.53
CA LEU A 126 -0.47 0.16 -7.29
C LEU A 126 -1.50 0.50 -6.23
N SER A 127 -2.78 0.39 -6.55
CA SER A 127 -3.86 0.72 -5.63
C SER A 127 -4.41 -0.56 -5.03
N ILE A 128 -4.34 -0.65 -3.71
CA ILE A 128 -4.86 -1.79 -2.95
C ILE A 128 -6.12 -1.30 -2.26
N ASN A 129 -7.27 -1.68 -2.81
CA ASN A 129 -8.55 -1.29 -2.25
C ASN A 129 -8.94 -2.27 -1.16
N PHE A 130 -9.33 -1.75 0.00
CA PHE A 130 -9.64 -2.59 1.15
C PHE A 130 -10.88 -2.12 1.88
N ILE A 131 -11.44 -3.02 2.69
CA ILE A 131 -12.44 -2.71 3.68
C ILE A 131 -11.86 -3.09 5.04
N ALA A 132 -11.97 -2.19 6.00
CA ALA A 132 -11.47 -2.43 7.34
C ALA A 132 -12.64 -2.47 8.33
N PHE A 133 -12.51 -3.37 9.28
CA PHE A 133 -13.49 -3.56 10.35
C PHE A 133 -12.82 -3.40 11.70
N THR A 134 -13.54 -2.82 12.65
CA THR A 134 -13.11 -2.86 14.04
C THR A 134 -13.71 -4.11 14.67
N GLU A 135 -12.84 -5.01 15.13
CA GLU A 135 -13.28 -6.21 15.81
C GLU A 135 -13.69 -5.83 17.24
N ARG A 136 -14.93 -6.15 17.59
CA ARG A 136 -15.43 -5.92 18.93
C ARG A 136 -15.50 -7.23 19.68
N LEU A 137 -15.00 -7.20 20.89
CA LEU A 137 -15.04 -8.36 21.76
C LEU A 137 -16.24 -8.29 22.69
#